data_58bb83591746230f39b64e12968333c5
#
_entry.id   58bb83591746230f39b64e12968333c5
#
_cell.length_a   1.000
_cell.length_b   1.000
_cell.length_c   1.000
_cell.angle_alpha   90.00
_cell.angle_beta   90.00
_cell.angle_gamma   90.00
#
_symmetry.space_group_name_H-M   'P 1'
#
loop_
_entity.id
_entity.type
_entity.pdbx_description
1 polymer ?
#
loop_
_entity_poly.entity_id
_entity_poly.type
_entity_poly.pdbx_seq_one_letter_code
_entity_poly.pdbx_strand_id
1 'polypeptide(L)'
;MIKVPEKIPKKKRIILGPLSRFLLKIFKWDITGEIPNLSKMVLIGAPHSAMRDGWYGLLAVLALDLKVTFYGASWIFTRLPSLITFSKNLDKLGIPWPLGWLQKIILIRLGGVPVYRVNSRGTIKAAIEKFSRMDNYLLLIAPEAGTELVPKFRSGFYYLAKELNIPYVPVEIDFKNRAFNIRSPENVTSSFEEESKKIISIFEGVEGATRVFTMSE
;
A
#
# COMPACT_ATOMS: atom_id res chain seq x y z
N MET A 1 -8.44 17.52 6.11
CA MET A 1 -8.33 16.05 6.37
C MET A 1 -9.70 15.45 6.53
N ILE A 2 -9.92 14.28 5.93
CA ILE A 2 -11.19 13.55 5.95
C ILE A 2 -11.49 12.95 7.34
N LYS A 3 -12.78 12.69 7.61
CA LYS A 3 -13.23 12.04 8.84
C LYS A 3 -12.95 10.53 8.76
N VAL A 4 -12.35 9.97 9.80
CA VAL A 4 -12.14 8.51 9.90
C VAL A 4 -13.32 7.89 10.63
N PRO A 5 -14.11 6.98 10.00
CA PRO A 5 -15.29 6.35 10.58
C PRO A 5 -14.97 5.45 11.78
N GLU A 6 -16.01 5.05 12.55
CA GLU A 6 -15.82 4.34 13.83
C GLU A 6 -15.33 2.90 13.67
N LYS A 7 -15.87 2.14 12.71
CA LYS A 7 -15.54 0.72 12.50
C LYS A 7 -14.13 0.48 11.99
N ILE A 8 -13.47 1.52 11.43
CA ILE A 8 -12.12 1.42 10.88
C ILE A 8 -11.12 1.07 12.00
N PRO A 9 -10.26 0.06 11.79
CA PRO A 9 -9.17 -0.23 12.71
C PRO A 9 -8.23 0.96 12.90
N LYS A 10 -8.15 1.47 14.13
CA LYS A 10 -7.35 2.65 14.48
C LYS A 10 -6.28 2.30 15.52
N LYS A 11 -5.21 3.06 15.49
CA LYS A 11 -4.16 3.05 16.50
C LYS A 11 -3.72 4.49 16.75
N LYS A 12 -4.27 5.11 17.80
CA LYS A 12 -3.91 6.49 18.17
C LYS A 12 -2.40 6.62 18.36
N ARG A 13 -1.81 7.61 17.70
CA ARG A 13 -0.38 7.90 17.73
C ARG A 13 -0.15 9.34 18.20
N ILE A 14 0.19 9.49 19.48
CA ILE A 14 0.28 10.81 20.13
C ILE A 14 1.34 11.71 19.49
N ILE A 15 2.45 11.15 19.00
CA ILE A 15 3.55 11.90 18.38
C ILE A 15 3.52 11.78 16.86
N LEU A 16 3.49 10.54 16.34
CA LEU A 16 3.61 10.30 14.89
C LEU A 16 2.39 10.82 14.12
N GLY A 17 1.19 10.76 14.68
CA GLY A 17 -0.02 11.27 14.03
C GLY A 17 0.05 12.79 13.78
N PRO A 18 0.21 13.64 14.83
CA PRO A 18 0.38 15.08 14.66
C PRO A 18 1.56 15.45 13.76
N LEU A 19 2.70 14.79 13.90
CA LEU A 19 3.88 15.04 13.06
C LEU A 19 3.58 14.72 11.58
N SER A 20 2.91 13.61 11.30
CA SER A 20 2.57 13.24 9.92
C SER A 20 1.56 14.21 9.31
N ARG A 21 0.57 14.69 10.09
CA ARG A 21 -0.35 15.74 9.66
C ARG A 21 0.38 17.04 9.31
N PHE A 22 1.33 17.45 10.14
CA PHE A 22 2.16 18.62 9.91
C PHE A 22 3.01 18.46 8.65
N LEU A 23 3.67 17.31 8.46
CA LEU A 23 4.49 17.04 7.27
C LEU A 23 3.64 17.03 5.99
N LEU A 24 2.48 16.36 5.98
CA LEU A 24 1.58 16.40 4.82
C LEU A 24 1.17 17.84 4.47
N LYS A 25 0.88 18.67 5.48
CA LYS A 25 0.57 20.10 5.25
C LYS A 25 1.74 20.86 4.64
N ILE A 26 2.97 20.67 5.13
CA ILE A 26 4.18 21.28 4.56
C ILE A 26 4.40 20.87 3.11
N PHE A 27 4.26 19.58 2.83
CA PHE A 27 4.42 19.03 1.48
C PHE A 27 3.21 19.28 0.58
N LYS A 28 2.16 19.93 1.12
CA LYS A 28 0.90 20.25 0.42
C LYS A 28 0.20 18.99 -0.10
N TRP A 29 0.27 17.89 0.65
CA TRP A 29 -0.47 16.68 0.35
C TRP A 29 -1.81 16.66 1.05
N ASP A 30 -2.84 16.28 0.32
CA ASP A 30 -4.19 16.12 0.85
C ASP A 30 -4.66 14.65 0.77
N ILE A 31 -5.73 14.36 1.49
CA ILE A 31 -6.41 13.08 1.46
C ILE A 31 -7.88 13.38 1.19
N THR A 32 -8.39 12.93 0.05
CA THR A 32 -9.73 13.24 -0.44
C THR A 32 -10.59 11.98 -0.57
N GLY A 33 -11.87 12.16 -0.82
CA GLY A 33 -12.84 11.07 -0.86
C GLY A 33 -13.32 10.68 0.53
N GLU A 34 -13.93 9.50 0.64
CA GLU A 34 -14.49 8.99 1.90
C GLU A 34 -13.91 7.63 2.23
N ILE A 35 -13.49 7.46 3.48
CA ILE A 35 -13.11 6.14 3.99
C ILE A 35 -14.39 5.36 4.30
N PRO A 36 -14.63 4.19 3.70
CA PRO A 36 -15.81 3.39 3.99
C PRO A 36 -15.86 2.95 5.47
N ASN A 37 -17.02 2.98 6.10
CA ASN A 37 -17.17 2.56 7.50
C ASN A 37 -17.17 1.03 7.66
N LEU A 38 -16.06 0.40 7.31
CA LEU A 38 -15.87 -1.05 7.27
C LEU A 38 -14.75 -1.48 8.22
N SER A 39 -14.92 -2.58 8.91
CA SER A 39 -13.90 -3.14 9.80
C SER A 39 -12.84 -3.97 9.08
N LYS A 40 -13.14 -4.41 7.86
CA LYS A 40 -12.27 -5.27 7.02
C LYS A 40 -12.29 -4.77 5.59
N MET A 41 -11.13 -4.51 4.98
CA MET A 41 -11.01 -4.18 3.56
C MET A 41 -9.57 -4.29 3.08
N VAL A 42 -9.40 -4.34 1.75
CA VAL A 42 -8.12 -4.21 1.06
C VAL A 42 -8.03 -2.81 0.46
N LEU A 43 -7.05 -2.01 0.87
CA LEU A 43 -6.71 -0.74 0.22
C LEU A 43 -5.71 -1.03 -0.91
N ILE A 44 -6.03 -0.59 -2.12
CA ILE A 44 -5.20 -0.79 -3.30
C ILE A 44 -4.62 0.56 -3.72
N GLY A 45 -3.33 0.78 -3.44
CA GLY A 45 -2.63 2.01 -3.80
C GLY A 45 -1.93 1.89 -5.15
N ALA A 46 -2.27 2.78 -6.10
CA ALA A 46 -1.59 2.93 -7.38
C ALA A 46 -1.71 4.39 -7.90
N PRO A 47 -0.84 4.84 -8.83
CA PRO A 47 0.38 4.16 -9.28
C PRO A 47 1.47 4.13 -8.19
N HIS A 48 2.24 3.02 -8.13
CA HIS A 48 3.41 2.91 -7.29
C HIS A 48 4.68 3.01 -8.16
N SER A 49 5.10 4.23 -8.44
CA SER A 49 6.12 4.54 -9.43
C SER A 49 7.50 4.90 -8.84
N ALA A 50 7.56 5.16 -7.53
CA ALA A 50 8.79 5.46 -6.82
C ALA A 50 8.71 5.11 -5.33
N MET A 51 9.86 5.00 -4.66
CA MET A 51 9.94 4.74 -3.21
C MET A 51 9.29 5.85 -2.36
N ARG A 52 9.26 7.09 -2.87
CA ARG A 52 8.61 8.22 -2.18
C ARG A 52 7.09 8.07 -2.09
N ASP A 53 6.46 7.28 -2.95
CA ASP A 53 5.03 6.97 -2.87
C ASP A 53 4.70 6.26 -1.56
N GLY A 54 5.54 5.28 -1.19
CA GLY A 54 5.44 4.58 0.08
C GLY A 54 5.68 5.49 1.29
N TRP A 55 6.57 6.47 1.17
CA TRP A 55 6.81 7.46 2.23
C TRP A 55 5.56 8.33 2.47
N TYR A 56 5.00 8.93 1.41
CA TYR A 56 3.78 9.74 1.55
C TYR A 56 2.58 8.89 1.99
N GLY A 57 2.45 7.65 1.46
CA GLY A 57 1.43 6.71 1.89
C GLY A 57 1.53 6.37 3.38
N LEU A 58 2.76 6.17 3.90
CA LEU A 58 2.97 5.97 5.33
C LEU A 58 2.57 7.21 6.14
N LEU A 59 2.92 8.41 5.69
CA LEU A 59 2.49 9.66 6.34
C LEU A 59 0.95 9.76 6.36
N ALA A 60 0.26 9.42 5.27
CA ALA A 60 -1.21 9.43 5.21
C ALA A 60 -1.83 8.45 6.21
N VAL A 61 -1.32 7.21 6.28
CA VAL A 61 -1.75 6.18 7.25
C VAL A 61 -1.55 6.66 8.70
N LEU A 62 -0.41 7.26 9.00
CA LEU A 62 -0.09 7.77 10.34
C LEU A 62 -0.92 9.00 10.69
N ALA A 63 -1.14 9.91 9.74
CA ALA A 63 -1.94 11.13 9.91
C ALA A 63 -3.40 10.82 10.25
N LEU A 64 -3.95 9.74 9.67
CA LEU A 64 -5.30 9.25 9.91
C LEU A 64 -5.39 8.26 11.09
N ASP A 65 -4.29 7.99 11.78
CA ASP A 65 -4.22 7.00 12.86
C ASP A 65 -4.72 5.60 12.45
N LEU A 66 -4.61 5.22 11.18
CA LEU A 66 -5.07 3.92 10.69
C LEU A 66 -4.16 2.78 11.16
N LYS A 67 -4.76 1.68 11.61
CA LYS A 67 -4.04 0.42 11.89
C LYS A 67 -4.08 -0.45 10.64
N VAL A 68 -3.02 -0.38 9.83
CA VAL A 68 -2.89 -1.14 8.59
C VAL A 68 -1.91 -2.30 8.72
N THR A 69 -2.05 -3.30 7.85
CA THR A 69 -0.99 -4.26 7.52
C THR A 69 -0.61 -4.04 6.07
N PHE A 70 0.67 -3.80 5.79
CA PHE A 70 1.17 -3.64 4.44
C PHE A 70 2.30 -4.62 4.14
N TYR A 71 2.36 -5.08 2.90
CA TYR A 71 3.38 -5.99 2.42
C TYR A 71 4.45 -5.21 1.65
N GLY A 72 5.70 -5.35 2.04
CA GLY A 72 6.82 -4.68 1.39
C GLY A 72 7.97 -5.64 1.09
N ALA A 73 8.78 -5.33 0.07
CA ALA A 73 9.96 -6.12 -0.25
C ALA A 73 10.91 -6.20 0.97
N SER A 74 11.43 -7.39 1.26
CA SER A 74 12.21 -7.69 2.46
C SER A 74 13.38 -6.72 2.69
N TRP A 75 14.04 -6.28 1.63
CA TRP A 75 15.17 -5.36 1.71
C TRP A 75 14.79 -3.97 2.24
N ILE A 76 13.56 -3.49 2.01
CA ILE A 76 13.10 -2.18 2.51
C ILE A 76 13.11 -2.13 4.04
N PHE A 77 13.05 -3.26 4.69
CA PHE A 77 13.05 -3.33 6.16
C PHE A 77 14.43 -3.18 6.79
N THR A 78 15.50 -3.34 6.03
CA THR A 78 16.87 -3.37 6.58
C THR A 78 17.88 -2.54 5.79
N ARG A 79 17.48 -1.96 4.64
CA ARG A 79 18.36 -1.25 3.73
C ARG A 79 17.75 0.08 3.30
N LEU A 80 18.59 1.02 2.94
CA LEU A 80 18.18 2.29 2.36
C LEU A 80 17.98 2.14 0.84
N PRO A 81 17.00 2.86 0.25
CA PRO A 81 16.85 2.94 -1.18
C PRO A 81 18.13 3.45 -1.86
N SER A 82 18.44 2.92 -3.03
CA SER A 82 19.58 3.35 -3.85
C SER A 82 19.16 3.45 -5.31
N LEU A 83 19.70 4.44 -6.00
CA LEU A 83 19.59 4.58 -7.46
C LEU A 83 20.49 3.59 -8.20
N ILE A 84 21.52 3.06 -7.51
CA ILE A 84 22.47 2.10 -8.06
C ILE A 84 22.14 0.71 -7.53
N THR A 85 22.05 -0.26 -8.42
CA THR A 85 21.81 -1.65 -8.05
C THR A 85 23.12 -2.34 -7.67
N PHE A 86 23.34 -2.58 -6.39
CA PHE A 86 24.53 -3.26 -5.86
C PHE A 86 24.41 -4.80 -5.86
N SER A 87 23.23 -5.33 -6.11
CA SER A 87 22.98 -6.77 -6.04
C SER A 87 21.94 -7.20 -7.07
N LYS A 88 22.21 -8.32 -7.74
CA LYS A 88 21.21 -9.00 -8.59
C LYS A 88 20.12 -9.72 -7.79
N ASN A 89 20.32 -9.91 -6.49
CA ASN A 89 19.33 -10.53 -5.62
C ASN A 89 18.26 -9.52 -5.24
N LEU A 90 17.02 -9.76 -5.66
CA LEU A 90 15.86 -8.89 -5.43
C LEU A 90 15.52 -8.68 -3.94
N ASP A 91 15.97 -9.57 -3.07
CA ASP A 91 15.81 -9.46 -1.62
C ASP A 91 16.96 -8.70 -0.93
N LYS A 92 17.99 -8.32 -1.68
CA LYS A 92 19.16 -7.58 -1.20
C LYS A 92 19.42 -6.28 -1.96
N LEU A 93 18.39 -5.69 -2.56
CA LEU A 93 18.48 -4.37 -3.17
C LEU A 93 18.75 -3.28 -2.12
N GLY A 94 19.19 -2.11 -2.57
CA GLY A 94 19.49 -0.96 -1.69
C GLY A 94 20.84 -1.10 -0.95
N ILE A 95 21.15 -0.07 -0.15
CA ILE A 95 22.42 0.06 0.59
C ILE A 95 22.24 -0.45 2.01
N PRO A 96 23.06 -1.40 2.48
CA PRO A 96 23.06 -1.78 3.90
C PRO A 96 23.55 -0.60 4.76
N TRP A 97 22.97 -0.42 5.93
CA TRP A 97 23.33 0.64 6.85
C TRP A 97 23.25 0.16 8.32
N PRO A 98 24.01 0.79 9.24
CA PRO A 98 24.15 0.30 10.60
C PRO A 98 22.85 0.16 11.39
N LEU A 99 21.85 1.00 11.12
CA LEU A 99 20.56 1.00 11.82
C LEU A 99 19.45 0.19 11.11
N GLY A 100 19.80 -0.69 10.16
CA GLY A 100 18.84 -1.53 9.45
C GLY A 100 17.98 -2.40 10.38
N TRP A 101 18.52 -2.86 11.49
CA TRP A 101 17.76 -3.59 12.50
C TRP A 101 16.67 -2.73 13.16
N LEU A 102 16.99 -1.46 13.47
CA LEU A 102 16.03 -0.52 14.05
C LEU A 102 14.93 -0.17 13.04
N GLN A 103 15.28 0.07 11.77
CA GLN A 103 14.34 0.28 10.66
C GLN A 103 13.36 -0.89 10.57
N LYS A 104 13.83 -2.13 10.64
CA LYS A 104 13.00 -3.34 10.63
C LYS A 104 11.98 -3.34 11.78
N ILE A 105 12.45 -3.07 13.00
CA ILE A 105 11.57 -3.02 14.18
C ILE A 105 10.48 -1.95 14.00
N ILE A 106 10.86 -0.75 13.54
CA ILE A 106 9.92 0.35 13.31
C ILE A 106 8.86 -0.05 12.26
N LEU A 107 9.27 -0.52 11.09
CA LEU A 107 8.34 -0.87 10.02
C LEU A 107 7.40 -2.02 10.42
N ILE A 108 7.89 -3.03 11.13
CA ILE A 108 7.03 -4.11 11.65
C ILE A 108 6.01 -3.56 12.66
N ARG A 109 6.43 -2.67 13.57
CA ARG A 109 5.51 -2.03 14.54
C ARG A 109 4.46 -1.13 13.89
N LEU A 110 4.77 -0.60 12.70
CA LEU A 110 3.83 0.17 11.88
C LEU A 110 2.90 -0.70 11.04
N GLY A 111 3.06 -2.03 11.08
CA GLY A 111 2.22 -3.00 10.39
C GLY A 111 2.83 -3.60 9.13
N GLY A 112 4.12 -3.35 8.90
CA GLY A 112 4.84 -3.90 7.75
C GLY A 112 5.11 -5.40 7.89
N VAL A 113 4.94 -6.13 6.80
CA VAL A 113 5.25 -7.55 6.65
C VAL A 113 6.26 -7.71 5.52
N PRO A 114 7.49 -8.16 5.80
CA PRO A 114 8.49 -8.35 4.77
C PRO A 114 8.13 -9.52 3.86
N VAL A 115 8.19 -9.31 2.54
CA VAL A 115 8.00 -10.34 1.52
C VAL A 115 9.31 -10.63 0.83
N TYR A 116 9.71 -11.89 0.81
CA TYR A 116 10.88 -12.38 0.11
C TYR A 116 10.49 -12.75 -1.32
N ARG A 117 11.01 -12.01 -2.31
CA ARG A 117 10.65 -12.20 -3.72
C ARG A 117 11.15 -13.53 -4.28
N VAL A 118 12.28 -14.02 -3.77
CA VAL A 118 12.84 -15.31 -4.15
C VAL A 118 11.99 -16.48 -3.64
N ASN A 119 11.28 -16.29 -2.53
CA ASN A 119 10.42 -17.32 -1.94
C ASN A 119 9.07 -16.76 -1.51
N SER A 120 8.29 -16.25 -2.48
CA SER A 120 6.97 -15.66 -2.23
C SER A 120 5.82 -16.67 -2.28
N ARG A 121 6.10 -17.94 -2.61
CA ARG A 121 5.08 -19.00 -2.66
C ARG A 121 4.44 -19.16 -1.28
N GLY A 122 3.12 -19.17 -1.25
CA GLY A 122 2.35 -19.34 -0.02
C GLY A 122 2.10 -18.07 0.79
N THR A 123 2.70 -16.91 0.44
CA THR A 123 2.47 -15.64 1.16
C THR A 123 1.00 -15.26 1.20
N ILE A 124 0.28 -15.37 0.08
CA ILE A 124 -1.16 -15.06 0.01
C ILE A 124 -1.97 -16.06 0.82
N LYS A 125 -1.68 -17.35 0.72
CA LYS A 125 -2.36 -18.40 1.51
C LYS A 125 -2.19 -18.15 3.02
N ALA A 126 -0.98 -17.88 3.47
CA ALA A 126 -0.69 -17.55 4.87
C ALA A 126 -1.40 -16.26 5.33
N ALA A 127 -1.50 -15.26 4.43
CA ALA A 127 -2.25 -14.04 4.71
C ALA A 127 -3.76 -14.34 4.87
N ILE A 128 -4.36 -15.10 3.96
CA ILE A 128 -5.78 -15.50 4.04
C ILE A 128 -6.03 -16.25 5.35
N GLU A 129 -5.22 -17.24 5.68
CA GLU A 129 -5.36 -18.00 6.93
C GLU A 129 -5.27 -17.11 8.18
N LYS A 130 -4.33 -16.17 8.20
CA LYS A 130 -4.18 -15.21 9.29
C LYS A 130 -5.40 -14.30 9.43
N PHE A 131 -5.83 -13.68 8.33
CA PHE A 131 -6.88 -12.65 8.35
C PHE A 131 -8.29 -13.24 8.43
N SER A 132 -8.52 -14.47 8.03
CA SER A 132 -9.80 -15.16 8.24
C SER A 132 -10.18 -15.29 9.73
N ARG A 133 -9.19 -15.29 10.62
CA ARG A 133 -9.36 -15.39 12.09
C ARG A 133 -9.47 -14.04 12.79
N MET A 134 -9.45 -12.92 12.04
CA MET A 134 -9.45 -11.57 12.61
C MET A 134 -10.77 -10.85 12.34
N ASP A 135 -11.27 -10.10 13.32
CA ASP A 135 -12.52 -9.35 13.21
C ASP A 135 -12.35 -7.96 12.59
N ASN A 136 -11.15 -7.40 12.64
CA ASN A 136 -10.89 -6.08 12.08
C ASN A 136 -9.47 -5.98 11.54
N TYR A 137 -9.32 -5.50 10.32
CA TYR A 137 -8.02 -5.26 9.67
C TYR A 137 -8.15 -4.42 8.40
N LEU A 138 -7.11 -3.68 8.09
CA LEU A 138 -6.90 -3.00 6.81
C LEU A 138 -5.65 -3.58 6.15
N LEU A 139 -5.78 -4.11 4.95
CA LEU A 139 -4.67 -4.59 4.15
C LEU A 139 -4.32 -3.50 3.13
N LEU A 140 -3.08 -3.05 3.10
CA LEU A 140 -2.60 -2.09 2.10
C LEU A 140 -1.68 -2.79 1.13
N ILE A 141 -2.03 -2.74 -0.14
CA ILE A 141 -1.33 -3.44 -1.22
C ILE A 141 -1.08 -2.48 -2.38
N ALA A 142 0.15 -2.47 -2.90
CA ALA A 142 0.48 -1.93 -4.20
C ALA A 142 0.46 -3.07 -5.23
N PRO A 143 -0.52 -3.14 -6.12
CA PRO A 143 -0.72 -4.32 -6.99
C PRO A 143 0.35 -4.44 -8.08
N GLU A 144 1.11 -3.38 -8.34
CA GLU A 144 2.28 -3.38 -9.22
C GLU A 144 3.44 -4.23 -8.66
N ALA A 145 3.48 -4.42 -7.33
CA ALA A 145 4.51 -5.17 -6.60
C ALA A 145 5.96 -4.65 -6.83
N GLY A 146 6.10 -3.43 -7.26
CA GLY A 146 7.36 -2.75 -7.52
C GLY A 146 7.11 -1.35 -8.07
N THR A 147 8.16 -0.64 -8.42
CA THR A 147 8.10 0.71 -8.98
C THR A 147 8.20 0.76 -10.50
N GLU A 148 8.32 -0.39 -11.14
CA GLU A 148 8.36 -0.52 -12.60
C GLU A 148 6.96 -0.63 -13.17
N LEU A 149 6.79 -0.19 -14.42
CA LEU A 149 5.55 -0.38 -15.14
C LEU A 149 5.33 -1.88 -15.39
N VAL A 150 4.14 -2.36 -15.04
CA VAL A 150 3.78 -3.77 -15.26
C VAL A 150 2.58 -3.84 -16.21
N PRO A 151 2.56 -4.82 -17.12
CA PRO A 151 1.48 -4.96 -18.11
C PRO A 151 0.16 -5.37 -17.45
N LYS A 152 0.20 -5.93 -16.26
CA LYS A 152 -0.97 -6.29 -15.46
C LYS A 152 -0.65 -6.29 -13.98
N PHE A 153 -1.65 -6.04 -13.17
CA PHE A 153 -1.53 -6.13 -11.72
C PHE A 153 -1.28 -7.56 -11.24
N ARG A 154 -0.61 -7.68 -10.11
CA ARG A 154 -0.46 -8.97 -9.42
C ARG A 154 -1.77 -9.35 -8.74
N SER A 155 -2.11 -10.62 -8.80
CA SER A 155 -3.39 -11.15 -8.32
C SER A 155 -3.57 -11.20 -6.80
N GLY A 156 -2.58 -10.75 -6.03
CA GLY A 156 -2.61 -10.85 -4.56
C GLY A 156 -3.82 -10.17 -3.92
N PHE A 157 -4.17 -8.95 -4.36
CA PHE A 157 -5.33 -8.22 -3.85
C PHE A 157 -6.65 -8.97 -4.15
N TYR A 158 -6.76 -9.53 -5.36
CA TYR A 158 -7.93 -10.26 -5.82
C TYR A 158 -8.22 -11.48 -4.96
N TYR A 159 -7.22 -12.35 -4.77
CA TYR A 159 -7.40 -13.53 -3.93
C TYR A 159 -7.67 -13.18 -2.47
N LEU A 160 -7.03 -12.15 -1.92
CA LEU A 160 -7.32 -11.68 -0.57
C LEU A 160 -8.76 -11.17 -0.43
N ALA A 161 -9.22 -10.32 -1.35
CA ALA A 161 -10.57 -9.78 -1.32
C ALA A 161 -11.62 -10.91 -1.51
N LYS A 162 -11.40 -11.80 -2.48
CA LYS A 162 -12.29 -12.91 -2.81
C LYS A 162 -12.40 -13.94 -1.68
N GLU A 163 -11.28 -14.49 -1.23
CA GLU A 163 -11.26 -15.59 -0.26
C GLU A 163 -11.66 -15.13 1.15
N LEU A 164 -11.40 -13.86 1.49
CA LEU A 164 -11.84 -13.27 2.76
C LEU A 164 -13.24 -12.66 2.68
N ASN A 165 -13.85 -12.63 1.50
CA ASN A 165 -15.15 -12.02 1.23
C ASN A 165 -15.24 -10.58 1.77
N ILE A 166 -14.28 -9.75 1.39
CA ILE A 166 -14.15 -8.35 1.81
C ILE A 166 -14.00 -7.42 0.62
N PRO A 167 -14.50 -6.18 0.71
CA PRO A 167 -14.32 -5.22 -0.37
C PRO A 167 -12.86 -4.79 -0.51
N TYR A 168 -12.51 -4.36 -1.71
CA TYR A 168 -11.30 -3.58 -1.97
C TYR A 168 -11.66 -2.11 -2.24
N VAL A 169 -10.74 -1.23 -1.91
CA VAL A 169 -10.90 0.23 -2.04
C VAL A 169 -9.71 0.77 -2.82
N PRO A 170 -9.89 1.24 -4.05
CA PRO A 170 -8.82 1.89 -4.80
C PRO A 170 -8.44 3.23 -4.14
N VAL A 171 -7.14 3.51 -4.08
CA VAL A 171 -6.57 4.75 -3.58
C VAL A 171 -5.56 5.26 -4.61
N GLU A 172 -5.91 6.33 -5.31
CA GLU A 172 -5.01 6.96 -6.26
C GLU A 172 -3.92 7.73 -5.53
N ILE A 173 -2.68 7.54 -5.96
CA ILE A 173 -1.51 8.28 -5.45
C ILE A 173 -1.16 9.33 -6.50
N ASP A 174 -1.86 10.45 -6.44
CA ASP A 174 -1.78 11.52 -7.44
C ASP A 174 -0.73 12.57 -7.07
N PHE A 175 0.42 12.50 -7.74
CA PHE A 175 1.52 13.44 -7.53
C PHE A 175 1.30 14.81 -8.19
N LYS A 176 0.50 14.89 -9.23
CA LYS A 176 0.15 16.15 -9.89
C LYS A 176 -0.64 17.04 -8.95
N ASN A 177 -1.68 16.47 -8.34
CA ASN A 177 -2.54 17.18 -7.41
C ASN A 177 -2.07 17.05 -5.95
N ARG A 178 -1.01 16.25 -5.69
CA ARG A 178 -0.50 15.91 -4.35
C ARG A 178 -1.62 15.41 -3.44
N ALA A 179 -2.34 14.40 -3.89
CA ALA A 179 -3.50 13.89 -3.18
C ALA A 179 -3.53 12.35 -3.16
N PHE A 180 -4.07 11.83 -2.08
CA PHE A 180 -4.56 10.46 -2.01
C PHE A 180 -6.07 10.50 -2.22
N ASN A 181 -6.55 10.03 -3.37
CA ASN A 181 -7.98 10.04 -3.69
C ASN A 181 -8.57 8.66 -3.38
N ILE A 182 -9.34 8.57 -2.30
CA ILE A 182 -10.00 7.33 -1.87
C ILE A 182 -11.25 7.16 -2.71
N ARG A 183 -11.34 6.04 -3.45
CA ARG A 183 -12.49 5.70 -4.29
C ARG A 183 -13.50 4.85 -3.51
N SER A 184 -14.68 4.66 -4.10
CA SER A 184 -15.73 3.82 -3.51
C SER A 184 -15.27 2.38 -3.33
N PRO A 185 -15.75 1.68 -2.28
CA PRO A 185 -15.46 0.26 -2.09
C PRO A 185 -16.12 -0.58 -3.18
N GLU A 186 -15.43 -1.61 -3.62
CA GLU A 186 -15.84 -2.55 -4.64
C GLU A 186 -15.71 -3.98 -4.11
N ASN A 187 -16.59 -4.87 -4.54
CA ASN A 187 -16.49 -6.30 -4.27
C ASN A 187 -15.98 -7.05 -5.49
N VAL A 188 -15.27 -8.14 -5.26
CA VAL A 188 -14.89 -9.05 -6.35
C VAL A 188 -16.13 -9.80 -6.84
N THR A 189 -16.53 -9.55 -8.08
CA THR A 189 -17.73 -10.14 -8.69
C THR A 189 -17.44 -10.95 -9.94
N SER A 190 -16.22 -10.87 -10.47
CA SER A 190 -15.84 -11.44 -11.76
C SER A 190 -14.49 -12.16 -11.71
N SER A 191 -13.96 -12.55 -12.87
CA SER A 191 -12.63 -13.16 -12.98
C SER A 191 -11.52 -12.16 -12.60
N PHE A 192 -10.32 -12.68 -12.32
CA PHE A 192 -9.17 -11.81 -12.05
C PHE A 192 -8.85 -10.88 -13.23
N GLU A 193 -9.00 -11.36 -14.45
CA GLU A 193 -8.74 -10.62 -15.68
C GLU A 193 -9.69 -9.42 -15.80
N GLU A 194 -10.98 -9.61 -15.54
CA GLU A 194 -11.99 -8.58 -15.60
C GLU A 194 -11.84 -7.56 -14.45
N GLU A 195 -11.66 -8.05 -13.22
CA GLU A 195 -11.41 -7.17 -12.07
C GLU A 195 -10.12 -6.38 -12.23
N SER A 196 -9.07 -6.99 -12.78
CA SER A 196 -7.81 -6.30 -13.06
C SER A 196 -7.99 -5.17 -14.07
N LYS A 197 -8.74 -5.40 -15.16
CA LYS A 197 -9.07 -4.35 -16.14
C LYS A 197 -9.88 -3.22 -15.50
N LYS A 198 -10.89 -3.57 -14.71
CA LYS A 198 -11.73 -2.59 -14.00
C LYS A 198 -10.89 -1.70 -13.08
N ILE A 199 -10.00 -2.29 -12.27
CA ILE A 199 -9.16 -1.53 -11.34
C ILE A 199 -8.12 -0.69 -12.11
N ILE A 200 -7.51 -1.23 -13.16
CA ILE A 200 -6.58 -0.50 -14.01
C ILE A 200 -7.24 0.76 -14.60
N SER A 201 -8.49 0.65 -15.08
CA SER A 201 -9.21 1.80 -15.64
C SER A 201 -9.48 2.92 -14.61
N ILE A 202 -9.54 2.60 -13.31
CA ILE A 202 -9.69 3.60 -12.25
C ILE A 202 -8.42 4.45 -12.12
N PHE A 203 -7.25 3.85 -12.33
CA PHE A 203 -5.96 4.53 -12.20
C PHE A 203 -5.46 5.14 -13.50
N GLU A 204 -6.15 4.92 -14.63
CA GLU A 204 -5.76 5.45 -15.94
C GLU A 204 -5.63 6.98 -15.90
N GLY A 205 -4.50 7.49 -16.39
CA GLY A 205 -4.20 8.91 -16.41
C GLY A 205 -3.74 9.51 -15.07
N VAL A 206 -3.73 8.76 -13.98
CA VAL A 206 -3.20 9.24 -12.68
C VAL A 206 -1.70 9.45 -12.78
N GLU A 207 -1.24 10.65 -12.41
CA GLU A 207 0.16 11.01 -12.46
C GLU A 207 0.89 10.58 -11.18
N GLY A 208 1.68 9.51 -11.29
CA GLY A 208 2.55 9.03 -10.23
C GLY A 208 3.81 9.88 -10.07
N ALA A 209 4.70 9.47 -9.18
CA ALA A 209 5.92 10.22 -8.85
C ALA A 209 6.91 10.34 -10.01
N THR A 210 6.95 9.38 -10.92
CA THR A 210 7.92 9.31 -12.04
C THR A 210 7.28 9.05 -13.40
N ARG A 211 6.00 8.70 -13.44
CA ARG A 211 5.27 8.41 -14.68
C ARG A 211 3.76 8.62 -14.50
N VAL A 212 3.07 8.85 -15.59
CA VAL A 212 1.62 8.73 -15.65
C VAL A 212 1.26 7.23 -15.70
N PHE A 213 0.21 6.83 -14.99
CA PHE A 213 -0.29 5.47 -15.09
C PHE A 213 -1.04 5.30 -16.41
N THR A 214 -0.56 4.44 -17.27
CA THR A 214 -1.19 4.11 -18.55
C THR A 214 -1.30 2.61 -18.69
N MET A 215 -2.38 2.12 -19.28
CA MET A 215 -2.45 0.72 -19.69
C MET A 215 -1.38 0.48 -20.77
N SER A 216 -0.50 -0.47 -20.54
CA SER A 216 0.29 -1.03 -21.64
C SER A 216 -0.67 -1.91 -22.47
N GLU A 217 -0.81 -1.57 -23.74
CA GLU A 217 -1.48 -2.43 -24.72
C GLU A 217 -0.80 -3.80 -24.84
#